data_3c88000af13f1b8d86da53f9b94bde6f
#
_entry.id   3c88000af13f1b8d86da53f9b94bde6f
#
_cell.length_a   1.000
_cell.length_b   1.000
_cell.length_c   1.000
_cell.angle_alpha   90.00
_cell.angle_beta   90.00
_cell.angle_gamma   90.00
#
_symmetry.space_group_name_H-M   'P 1'
#
loop_
_entity.id
_entity.type
_entity.pdbx_description
1 polymer ?
#
loop_
_entity_poly.entity_id
_entity_poly.type
_entity_poly.pdbx_seq_one_letter_code
_entity_poly.pdbx_strand_id
1 'polypeptide(L)'
;EISKRVEDIKAVFPKECAELVDAKDASKGYRLEVVAYDDLTIDLAHRLGAKFLVRGVRSAKDFEYEREQADINKQLGGVETILLFSDPRYSSISSTLVRELRFFGREVDEFLPKIK
;
A
#
# COMPACT_ATOMS: atom_id res chain seq x y z
N GLU A 1 14.41 -6.26 -4.11
CA GLU A 1 13.86 -7.49 -4.63
C GLU A 1 12.39 -7.66 -4.26
N ILE A 2 11.57 -8.00 -5.26
CA ILE A 2 10.10 -8.03 -5.12
C ILE A 2 9.63 -9.09 -4.14
N SER A 3 10.16 -10.31 -4.23
CA SER A 3 9.79 -11.42 -3.34
C SER A 3 10.02 -11.07 -1.87
N LYS A 4 11.14 -10.44 -1.57
CA LYS A 4 11.47 -10.02 -0.21
C LYS A 4 10.51 -8.94 0.28
N ARG A 5 10.16 -7.98 -0.55
CA ARG A 5 9.19 -6.93 -0.19
C ARG A 5 7.83 -7.52 0.14
N VAL A 6 7.38 -8.49 -0.65
CA VAL A 6 6.11 -9.19 -0.39
C VAL A 6 6.14 -9.88 0.97
N GLU A 7 7.20 -10.63 1.25
CA GLU A 7 7.35 -11.32 2.53
C GLU A 7 7.45 -10.36 3.72
N ASP A 8 8.17 -9.26 3.56
CA ASP A 8 8.29 -8.23 4.60
C ASP A 8 6.93 -7.62 4.96
N ILE A 9 6.09 -7.33 3.96
CA ILE A 9 4.75 -6.80 4.20
C ILE A 9 3.88 -7.84 4.90
N LYS A 10 3.90 -9.09 4.46
CA LYS A 10 3.15 -10.18 5.11
C LYS A 10 3.56 -10.37 6.57
N ALA A 11 4.83 -10.19 6.89
CA ALA A 11 5.34 -10.31 8.25
C ALA A 11 4.77 -9.23 9.20
N VAL A 12 4.40 -8.07 8.67
CA VAL A 12 3.74 -7.00 9.44
C VAL A 12 2.28 -7.33 9.72
N PHE A 13 1.62 -8.06 8.83
CA PHE A 13 0.18 -8.38 8.92
C PHE A 13 -0.07 -9.89 8.84
N PRO A 14 0.49 -10.69 9.74
CA PRO A 14 0.42 -12.15 9.62
C PRO A 14 -1.00 -12.72 9.75
N LYS A 15 -1.85 -12.10 10.58
CA LYS A 15 -3.23 -12.55 10.76
C LYS A 15 -4.11 -12.18 9.57
N GLU A 16 -3.92 -10.97 9.07
CA GLU A 16 -4.70 -10.42 7.96
C GLU A 16 -4.34 -11.09 6.63
N CYS A 17 -3.09 -11.55 6.50
CA CYS A 17 -2.60 -12.27 5.32
C CYS A 17 -2.84 -13.79 5.39
N ALA A 18 -3.33 -14.31 6.50
CA ALA A 18 -3.67 -15.72 6.63
C ALA A 18 -4.89 -16.04 5.75
N GLU A 19 -4.88 -17.22 5.13
CA GLU A 19 -6.02 -17.68 4.35
C GLU A 19 -7.24 -17.86 5.25
N LEU A 20 -8.38 -17.34 4.79
CA LEU A 20 -9.66 -17.61 5.43
C LEU A 20 -10.05 -19.05 5.14
N VAL A 21 -10.16 -19.85 6.17
CA VAL A 21 -10.54 -21.27 6.07
C VAL A 21 -12.00 -21.42 5.64
N ASP A 22 -12.81 -20.37 5.82
CA ASP A 22 -14.22 -20.38 5.42
C ASP A 22 -14.58 -19.12 4.65
N ALA A 23 -14.61 -19.26 3.32
CA ALA A 23 -14.96 -18.15 2.42
C ALA A 23 -16.43 -17.73 2.51
N LYS A 24 -17.25 -18.43 3.27
CA LYS A 24 -18.68 -18.14 3.41
C LYS A 24 -18.97 -17.10 4.47
N ASP A 25 -18.02 -16.80 5.33
CA ASP A 25 -18.23 -15.86 6.42
C ASP A 25 -17.26 -14.68 6.33
N ALA A 26 -17.43 -13.88 5.28
CA ALA A 26 -16.66 -12.65 5.06
C ALA A 26 -16.84 -11.62 6.19
N SER A 27 -17.76 -11.86 7.13
CA SER A 27 -18.00 -10.98 8.27
C SER A 27 -17.02 -11.20 9.43
N LYS A 28 -16.26 -12.28 9.44
CA LYS A 28 -15.43 -12.67 10.59
C LYS A 28 -13.93 -12.40 10.46
N GLY A 29 -13.46 -11.85 9.37
CA GLY A 29 -12.03 -11.58 9.26
C GLY A 29 -11.70 -10.65 8.12
N TYR A 30 -10.70 -9.82 8.34
CA TYR A 30 -10.11 -9.04 7.26
C TYR A 30 -9.17 -9.93 6.48
N ARG A 31 -9.39 -9.96 5.17
CA ARG A 31 -8.45 -10.60 4.27
C ARG A 31 -7.58 -9.54 3.64
N LEU A 32 -6.29 -9.66 3.83
CA LEU A 32 -5.29 -8.84 3.18
C LEU A 32 -4.47 -9.72 2.25
N GLU A 33 -4.39 -9.35 1.00
CA GLU A 33 -3.60 -10.04 0.01
C GLU A 33 -2.49 -9.11 -0.48
N VAL A 34 -1.25 -9.60 -0.47
CA VAL A 34 -0.09 -8.84 -0.95
C VAL A 34 0.26 -9.35 -2.34
N VAL A 35 0.17 -8.48 -3.33
CA VAL A 35 0.34 -8.83 -4.73
C VAL A 35 1.44 -7.98 -5.35
N ALA A 36 2.38 -8.62 -6.04
CA ALA A 36 3.34 -7.94 -6.90
C ALA A 36 2.77 -7.85 -8.32
N TYR A 37 2.98 -6.71 -8.98
CA TYR A 37 2.50 -6.52 -10.35
C TYR A 37 3.44 -5.59 -11.13
N ASP A 38 3.41 -5.70 -12.43
CA ASP A 38 4.26 -4.94 -13.35
C ASP A 38 3.47 -4.28 -14.49
N ASP A 39 2.15 -4.32 -14.42
CA ASP A 39 1.25 -3.71 -15.38
C ASP A 39 0.57 -2.47 -14.78
N LEU A 40 -0.43 -1.94 -15.47
CA LEU A 40 -1.17 -0.77 -14.99
C LEU A 40 -2.00 -1.10 -13.75
N THR A 41 -2.06 -0.16 -12.82
CA THR A 41 -2.84 -0.32 -11.58
C THR A 41 -4.31 -0.62 -11.86
N ILE A 42 -4.91 0.00 -12.88
CA ILE A 42 -6.31 -0.27 -13.27
C ILE A 42 -6.49 -1.70 -13.78
N ASP A 43 -5.50 -2.24 -14.49
CA ASP A 43 -5.57 -3.61 -14.97
C ASP A 43 -5.49 -4.60 -13.82
N LEU A 44 -4.63 -4.33 -12.85
CA LEU A 44 -4.57 -5.10 -11.61
C LEU A 44 -5.90 -5.03 -10.86
N ALA A 45 -6.46 -3.83 -10.71
CA ALA A 45 -7.73 -3.64 -10.02
C ALA A 45 -8.85 -4.45 -10.66
N HIS A 46 -8.94 -4.43 -11.98
CA HIS A 46 -9.93 -5.22 -12.72
C HIS A 46 -9.71 -6.73 -12.55
N ARG A 47 -8.46 -7.17 -12.61
CA ARG A 47 -8.09 -8.57 -12.45
C ARG A 47 -8.46 -9.10 -11.06
N LEU A 48 -8.34 -8.27 -10.05
CA LEU A 48 -8.68 -8.62 -8.66
C LEU A 48 -10.13 -8.31 -8.28
N GLY A 49 -10.90 -7.70 -9.18
CA GLY A 49 -12.27 -7.29 -8.89
C GLY A 49 -12.37 -6.12 -7.93
N ALA A 50 -11.32 -5.33 -7.80
CA ALA A 50 -11.31 -4.16 -6.93
C ALA A 50 -12.11 -3.03 -7.56
N LYS A 51 -12.92 -2.35 -6.74
CA LYS A 51 -13.76 -1.22 -7.17
C LYS A 51 -13.17 0.12 -6.77
N PHE A 52 -12.26 0.14 -5.82
CA PHE A 52 -11.66 1.33 -5.25
C PHE A 52 -10.16 1.17 -5.14
N LEU A 53 -9.44 2.28 -5.30
CA LEU A 53 -8.04 2.40 -4.94
C LEU A 53 -7.94 3.27 -3.71
N VAL A 54 -7.07 2.90 -2.77
CA VAL A 54 -6.80 3.72 -1.59
C VAL A 54 -5.35 4.18 -1.67
N ARG A 55 -5.15 5.50 -1.59
CA ARG A 55 -3.83 6.12 -1.71
C ARG A 55 -3.58 7.05 -0.54
N GLY A 56 -2.33 7.09 -0.07
CA GLY A 56 -1.91 8.02 0.98
C GLY A 56 -1.38 9.33 0.41
N VAL A 57 -1.67 10.43 1.10
CA VAL A 57 -1.20 11.77 0.71
C VAL A 57 -0.46 12.39 1.90
N ARG A 58 0.78 12.82 1.69
CA ARG A 58 1.64 13.42 2.71
C ARG A 58 1.78 14.92 2.55
N SER A 59 1.59 15.46 1.33
CA SER A 59 1.87 16.86 1.01
C SER A 59 0.94 17.35 -0.11
N ALA A 60 0.92 18.66 -0.32
CA ALA A 60 0.20 19.26 -1.45
C ALA A 60 0.69 18.73 -2.80
N LYS A 61 2.00 18.49 -2.93
CA LYS A 61 2.58 17.94 -4.14
C LYS A 61 2.10 16.51 -4.40
N ASP A 62 2.08 15.68 -3.37
CA ASP A 62 1.52 14.33 -3.46
C ASP A 62 0.04 14.37 -3.86
N PHE A 63 -0.72 15.31 -3.29
CA PHE A 63 -2.14 15.45 -3.59
C PHE A 63 -2.38 15.73 -5.06
N GLU A 64 -1.65 16.65 -5.66
CA GLU A 64 -1.80 16.99 -7.10
C GLU A 64 -1.49 15.78 -7.98
N TYR A 65 -0.40 15.07 -7.68
CA TYR A 65 -0.02 13.85 -8.40
C TYR A 65 -1.09 12.77 -8.29
N GLU A 66 -1.55 12.49 -7.08
CA GLU A 66 -2.55 11.45 -6.83
C GLU A 66 -3.90 11.80 -7.47
N ARG A 67 -4.27 13.08 -7.49
CA ARG A 67 -5.48 13.55 -8.17
C ARG A 67 -5.43 13.28 -9.67
N GLU A 68 -4.31 13.57 -10.31
CA GLU A 68 -4.14 13.30 -11.74
C GLU A 68 -4.25 11.80 -12.04
N GLN A 69 -3.62 10.97 -11.22
CA GLN A 69 -3.70 9.52 -11.36
C GLN A 69 -5.12 9.01 -11.12
N ALA A 70 -5.82 9.56 -10.15
CA ALA A 70 -7.21 9.20 -9.85
C ALA A 70 -8.13 9.49 -11.03
N ASP A 71 -7.97 10.66 -11.64
CA ASP A 71 -8.78 11.07 -12.81
C ASP A 71 -8.55 10.11 -13.98
N ILE A 72 -7.31 9.77 -14.26
CA ILE A 72 -6.95 8.84 -15.34
C ILE A 72 -7.50 7.45 -15.07
N ASN A 73 -7.34 6.94 -13.86
CA ASN A 73 -7.82 5.61 -13.48
C ASN A 73 -9.35 5.52 -13.58
N LYS A 74 -10.04 6.59 -13.26
CA LYS A 74 -11.49 6.66 -13.41
C LYS A 74 -11.91 6.67 -14.88
N GLN A 75 -11.26 7.48 -15.71
CA GLN A 75 -11.57 7.57 -17.14
C GLN A 75 -11.29 6.27 -17.88
N LEU A 76 -10.15 5.66 -17.61
CA LEU A 76 -9.72 4.43 -18.31
C LEU A 76 -10.36 3.17 -17.77
N GLY A 77 -10.60 3.10 -16.48
CA GLY A 77 -11.02 1.85 -15.84
C GLY A 77 -12.29 1.93 -15.00
N GLY A 78 -12.86 3.10 -14.81
CA GLY A 78 -14.04 3.28 -13.97
C GLY A 78 -13.77 3.02 -12.48
N VAL A 79 -12.52 3.07 -12.05
CA VAL A 79 -12.13 2.80 -10.66
C VAL A 79 -12.00 4.11 -9.91
N GLU A 80 -12.70 4.21 -8.78
CA GLU A 80 -12.62 5.38 -7.90
C GLU A 80 -11.41 5.30 -6.98
N THR A 81 -10.84 6.45 -6.66
CA THR A 81 -9.72 6.55 -5.73
C THR A 81 -10.13 7.28 -4.46
N ILE A 82 -9.79 6.71 -3.32
CA ILE A 82 -9.99 7.30 -2.00
C ILE A 82 -8.63 7.77 -1.51
N LEU A 83 -8.52 9.06 -1.17
CA LEU A 83 -7.29 9.65 -0.64
C LEU A 83 -7.38 9.75 0.87
N LEU A 84 -6.35 9.28 1.56
CA LEU A 84 -6.22 9.40 3.00
C LEU A 84 -4.99 10.25 3.31
N PHE A 85 -5.15 11.23 4.18
CA PHE A 85 -4.05 12.06 4.62
C PHE A 85 -3.23 11.32 5.67
N SER A 86 -1.91 11.34 5.52
CA SER A 86 -1.02 10.76 6.51
C SER A 86 -0.98 11.60 7.77
N ASP A 87 -0.72 10.95 8.90
CA ASP A 87 -0.48 11.64 10.16
C ASP A 87 0.77 12.54 10.00
N PRO A 88 0.71 13.82 10.42
CA PRO A 88 1.87 14.72 10.31
C PRO A 88 3.16 14.17 10.94
N ARG A 89 3.05 13.33 11.95
CA ARG A 89 4.21 12.69 12.60
C ARG A 89 5.01 11.82 11.63
N TYR A 90 4.38 11.30 10.60
CA TYR A 90 4.99 10.36 9.65
C TYR A 90 5.18 10.97 8.26
N SER A 91 4.84 12.24 8.06
CA SER A 91 4.83 12.85 6.74
C SER A 91 6.22 12.93 6.08
N SER A 92 7.28 12.97 6.89
CA SER A 92 8.66 12.99 6.38
C SER A 92 9.28 11.61 6.22
N ILE A 93 8.60 10.55 6.67
CA ILE A 93 9.11 9.18 6.55
C ILE A 93 8.84 8.65 5.14
N SER A 94 9.86 8.16 4.50
CA SER A 94 9.79 7.57 3.17
C SER A 94 10.82 6.44 3.03
N SER A 95 10.63 5.60 2.04
CA SER A 95 11.62 4.55 1.75
C SER A 95 12.98 5.14 1.35
N THR A 96 12.96 6.29 0.67
CA THR A 96 14.18 7.01 0.32
C THR A 96 14.94 7.45 1.57
N LEU A 97 14.25 8.04 2.54
CA LEU A 97 14.85 8.44 3.82
C LEU A 97 15.48 7.24 4.53
N VAL A 98 14.75 6.14 4.63
CA VAL A 98 15.23 4.93 5.30
C VAL A 98 16.50 4.39 4.62
N ARG A 99 16.51 4.31 3.29
CA ARG A 99 17.69 3.86 2.55
C ARG A 99 18.89 4.77 2.75
N GLU A 100 18.67 6.08 2.75
CA GLU A 100 19.71 7.06 2.98
C GLU A 100 20.32 6.95 4.38
N LEU A 101 19.48 6.84 5.40
CA LEU A 101 19.95 6.68 6.77
C LEU A 101 20.75 5.38 6.94
N ARG A 102 20.31 4.29 6.35
CA ARG A 102 21.06 3.02 6.36
C ARG A 102 22.40 3.14 5.67
N PHE A 103 22.43 3.81 4.55
CA PHE A 103 23.67 4.02 3.80
C PHE A 103 24.73 4.72 4.65
N PHE A 104 24.33 5.67 5.49
CA PHE A 104 25.22 6.39 6.40
C PHE A 104 25.34 5.74 7.78
N GLY A 105 24.91 4.50 7.95
CA GLY A 105 25.10 3.72 9.17
C GLY A 105 24.18 4.11 10.33
N ARG A 106 23.07 4.79 10.04
CA ARG A 106 22.12 5.18 11.08
C ARG A 106 21.10 4.08 11.37
N GLU A 107 20.61 4.05 12.61
CA GLU A 107 19.51 3.20 13.01
C GLU A 107 18.20 3.66 12.35
N VAL A 108 17.40 2.72 11.89
CA VAL A 108 16.14 3.02 11.18
C VAL A 108 14.91 2.33 11.78
N ASP A 109 15.08 1.55 12.83
CA ASP A 109 14.00 0.72 13.41
C ASP A 109 12.79 1.55 13.83
N GLU A 110 12.99 2.79 14.30
CA GLU A 110 11.90 3.69 14.67
C GLU A 110 11.04 4.14 13.49
N PHE A 111 11.55 4.01 12.26
CA PHE A 111 10.86 4.41 11.03
C PHE A 111 10.25 3.23 10.28
N LEU A 112 10.40 2.02 10.79
CA LEU A 112 9.90 0.81 10.15
C LEU A 112 8.73 0.24 10.94
N PRO A 113 7.76 -0.40 10.24
CA PRO A 113 6.70 -1.11 10.92
C PRO A 113 7.25 -2.26 11.76
N LYS A 114 6.62 -2.49 12.91
CA LYS A 114 6.99 -3.62 13.76
C LYS A 114 6.42 -4.91 13.20
N ILE A 115 7.24 -5.93 13.13
CA ILE A 115 6.81 -7.26 12.75
C ILE A 115 6.02 -7.87 13.92
N LYS A 116 4.83 -8.34 13.61
CA LYS A 116 3.92 -8.94 14.59
C LYS A 116 3.96 -10.45 14.60
#